data_4d3d9867ff81d380320b234ce69afe3a
#
_entry.id   4d3d9867ff81d380320b234ce69afe3a
#
_cell.length_a   1.000
_cell.length_b   1.000
_cell.length_c   1.000
_cell.angle_alpha   90.00
_cell.angle_beta   90.00
_cell.angle_gamma   90.00
#
_symmetry.space_group_name_H-M   'P 1'
#
loop_
_entity.id
_entity.type
_entity.pdbx_description
1 polymer ?
#
loop_
_entity_poly.entity_id
_entity_poly.type
_entity_poly.pdbx_seq_one_letter_code
_entity_poly.pdbx_strand_id
1 'polypeptide(L)'
;MIKYNKGVRDFFKNDSPKLYLLSGSQITTDINLKDKSRIGYYWNIFAETWLTINRLEDTPQHPYRTIIVEHCINHVTIKDIVNTYKHSGFWGTNRKNEALKSFAEIFKQEQIKNKVYPLLEFE
;
A
#
# COMPACT_ATOMS: atom_id res chain seq x y z
N MET A 1 -16.87 8.23 2.88
CA MET A 1 -16.54 7.26 3.91
C MET A 1 -15.06 6.94 3.86
N ILE A 2 -14.39 7.05 4.99
CA ILE A 2 -12.94 7.05 5.04
C ILE A 2 -12.35 6.01 6.00
N LYS A 3 -13.17 5.05 6.43
CA LYS A 3 -12.75 4.01 7.36
C LYS A 3 -11.54 3.22 6.83
N TYR A 4 -11.65 2.74 5.59
CA TYR A 4 -10.55 2.02 4.95
C TYR A 4 -9.32 2.90 4.81
N ASN A 5 -9.52 4.17 4.47
CA ASN A 5 -8.42 5.08 4.22
C ASN A 5 -7.58 5.32 5.47
N LYS A 6 -8.24 5.41 6.63
CA LYS A 6 -7.51 5.54 7.90
C LYS A 6 -6.69 4.28 8.18
N GLY A 7 -7.27 3.11 8.00
CA GLY A 7 -6.57 1.84 8.22
C GLY A 7 -5.36 1.69 7.30
N VAL A 8 -5.49 2.03 6.03
CA VAL A 8 -4.37 1.99 5.08
C VAL A 8 -3.27 2.98 5.48
N ARG A 9 -3.64 4.20 5.85
CA ARG A 9 -2.64 5.19 6.31
C ARG A 9 -1.89 4.71 7.54
N ASP A 10 -2.61 4.15 8.52
CA ASP A 10 -1.99 3.63 9.74
C ASP A 10 -1.07 2.45 9.43
N PHE A 11 -1.44 1.60 8.48
CA PHE A 11 -0.61 0.50 8.03
C PHE A 11 0.73 1.02 7.48
N PHE A 12 0.70 1.99 6.58
CA PHE A 12 1.93 2.54 6.00
C PHE A 12 2.75 3.33 7.02
N LYS A 13 2.10 3.97 7.98
CA LYS A 13 2.80 4.74 9.00
C LYS A 13 3.47 3.86 10.04
N ASN A 14 2.79 2.79 10.49
CA ASN A 14 3.21 2.01 11.66
C ASN A 14 3.70 0.61 11.32
N ASP A 15 3.03 -0.10 10.40
CA ASP A 15 3.28 -1.52 10.17
C ASP A 15 4.28 -1.76 9.04
N SER A 16 4.11 -1.08 7.92
CA SER A 16 4.96 -1.29 6.74
C SER A 16 6.45 -1.05 7.02
N PRO A 17 6.85 0.00 7.78
CA PRO A 17 8.26 0.17 8.11
C PRO A 17 8.84 -0.99 8.94
N LYS A 18 8.05 -1.56 9.84
CA LYS A 18 8.48 -2.73 10.62
C LYS A 18 8.62 -3.96 9.73
N LEU A 19 7.69 -4.16 8.81
CA LEU A 19 7.76 -5.27 7.85
C LEU A 19 8.99 -5.15 6.96
N TYR A 20 9.33 -3.94 6.53
CA TYR A 20 10.52 -3.69 5.74
C TYR A 20 11.78 -4.13 6.50
N LEU A 21 11.88 -3.78 7.79
CA LEU A 21 13.01 -4.20 8.62
C LEU A 21 13.05 -5.72 8.78
N LEU A 22 11.90 -6.36 9.00
CA LEU A 22 11.80 -7.81 9.14
C LEU A 22 12.20 -8.57 7.88
N SER A 23 12.05 -7.95 6.71
CA SER A 23 12.46 -8.54 5.43
C SER A 23 13.95 -8.33 5.11
N GLY A 24 14.73 -7.85 6.07
CA GLY A 24 16.15 -7.57 5.85
C GLY A 24 16.39 -6.29 5.09
N SER A 25 15.46 -5.34 5.17
CA SER A 25 15.51 -4.04 4.47
C SER A 25 15.56 -4.21 2.96
N GLN A 26 14.83 -5.19 2.45
CA GLN A 26 14.72 -5.45 1.00
C GLN A 26 13.25 -5.51 0.59
N ILE A 27 12.95 -4.87 -0.54
CA ILE A 27 11.63 -4.99 -1.14
C ILE A 27 11.51 -6.39 -1.75
N THR A 28 10.39 -7.07 -1.47
CA THR A 28 10.14 -8.41 -1.98
C THR A 28 8.72 -8.50 -2.52
N THR A 29 8.55 -9.33 -3.55
CA THR A 29 7.24 -9.75 -4.05
C THR A 29 7.06 -11.27 -3.98
N ASP A 30 7.98 -11.96 -3.31
CA ASP A 30 8.00 -13.42 -3.24
C ASP A 30 7.17 -13.92 -2.07
N ILE A 31 6.13 -14.72 -2.38
CA ILE A 31 5.30 -15.36 -1.36
C ILE A 31 5.91 -16.72 -1.02
N ASN A 32 6.04 -17.01 0.27
CA ASN A 32 6.54 -18.29 0.76
C ASN A 32 5.55 -18.87 1.78
N LEU A 33 4.69 -19.78 1.32
CA LEU A 33 3.70 -20.42 2.18
C LEU A 33 4.27 -21.59 2.98
N LYS A 34 5.52 -21.97 2.75
CA LYS A 34 6.17 -23.08 3.48
C LYS A 34 6.55 -22.68 4.89
N ASP A 35 6.88 -21.40 5.11
CA ASP A 35 7.21 -20.90 6.43
C ASP A 35 5.92 -20.55 7.16
N LYS A 36 5.55 -21.37 8.15
CA LYS A 36 4.32 -21.19 8.95
C LYS A 36 4.55 -20.35 10.19
N SER A 37 5.75 -19.82 10.38
CA SER A 37 6.04 -18.97 11.53
C SER A 37 5.39 -17.60 11.39
N ARG A 38 5.37 -16.86 12.51
CA ARG A 38 4.88 -15.48 12.54
C ARG A 38 5.71 -14.58 11.61
N ILE A 39 7.01 -14.79 11.57
CA ILE A 39 7.92 -14.03 10.71
C ILE A 39 7.63 -14.33 9.25
N GLY A 40 7.38 -15.60 8.91
CA GLY A 40 6.97 -15.99 7.56
C GLY A 40 5.67 -15.35 7.13
N TYR A 41 4.70 -15.25 8.04
CA TYR A 41 3.46 -14.53 7.77
C TYR A 41 3.72 -13.05 7.45
N TYR A 42 4.53 -12.37 8.28
CA TYR A 42 4.85 -10.96 8.05
C TYR A 42 5.65 -10.74 6.76
N TRP A 43 6.54 -11.66 6.42
CA TRP A 43 7.22 -11.64 5.12
C TRP A 43 6.21 -11.63 3.98
N ASN A 44 5.21 -12.53 4.05
CA ASN A 44 4.20 -12.63 3.02
C ASN A 44 3.31 -11.38 2.96
N ILE A 45 2.95 -10.80 4.10
CA ILE A 45 2.18 -9.54 4.12
C ILE A 45 2.98 -8.42 3.46
N PHE A 46 4.28 -8.35 3.70
CA PHE A 46 5.13 -7.34 3.06
C PHE A 46 5.21 -7.58 1.54
N ALA A 47 5.38 -8.83 1.11
CA ALA A 47 5.36 -9.18 -0.30
C ALA A 47 4.01 -8.81 -0.96
N GLU A 48 2.89 -9.09 -0.27
CA GLU A 48 1.56 -8.70 -0.72
C GLU A 48 1.42 -7.19 -0.88
N THR A 49 2.05 -6.42 0.02
CA THR A 49 2.05 -4.96 -0.06
C THR A 49 2.63 -4.50 -1.39
N TRP A 50 3.78 -5.03 -1.79
CA TRP A 50 4.44 -4.63 -3.04
C TRP A 50 3.77 -5.21 -4.28
N LEU A 51 3.21 -6.42 -4.19
CA LEU A 51 2.38 -6.95 -5.27
C LEU A 51 1.17 -6.06 -5.52
N THR A 52 0.54 -5.58 -4.45
CA THR A 52 -0.59 -4.66 -4.54
C THR A 52 -0.18 -3.34 -5.17
N ILE A 53 0.92 -2.75 -4.70
CA ILE A 53 1.44 -1.49 -5.24
C ILE A 53 1.68 -1.62 -6.74
N ASN A 54 2.25 -2.73 -7.18
CA ASN A 54 2.54 -2.97 -8.60
C ASN A 54 1.27 -3.11 -9.45
N ARG A 55 0.13 -3.42 -8.84
CA ARG A 55 -1.16 -3.51 -9.55
C ARG A 55 -1.95 -2.21 -9.56
N LEU A 56 -1.54 -1.21 -8.79
CA LEU A 56 -2.26 0.06 -8.76
C LEU A 56 -2.15 0.79 -10.09
N GLU A 57 -3.24 1.44 -10.50
CA GLU A 57 -3.23 2.30 -11.67
C GLU A 57 -2.22 3.44 -11.46
N ASP A 58 -1.51 3.82 -12.52
CA ASP A 58 -0.56 4.91 -12.46
C ASP A 58 -0.58 5.70 -13.75
N THR A 59 -1.62 6.48 -13.92
CA THR A 59 -1.86 7.32 -15.09
C THR A 59 -1.88 8.79 -14.67
N PRO A 60 -1.77 9.75 -15.58
CA PRO A 60 -1.85 11.17 -15.21
C PRO A 60 -3.17 11.55 -14.52
N GLN A 61 -4.27 10.87 -14.87
CA GLN A 61 -5.57 11.11 -14.25
C GLN A 61 -5.73 10.40 -12.91
N HIS A 62 -5.11 9.24 -12.76
CA HIS A 62 -5.20 8.39 -11.57
C HIS A 62 -3.82 7.86 -11.17
N PRO A 63 -2.93 8.73 -10.66
CA PRO A 63 -1.55 8.32 -10.33
C PRO A 63 -1.49 7.63 -8.96
N TYR A 64 -2.27 6.57 -8.79
CA TYR A 64 -2.44 5.91 -7.49
C TYR A 64 -1.15 5.29 -6.97
N ARG A 65 -0.40 4.59 -7.82
CA ARG A 65 0.87 4.00 -7.42
C ARG A 65 1.85 5.07 -6.96
N THR A 66 1.97 6.14 -7.73
CA THR A 66 2.85 7.26 -7.39
C THR A 66 2.46 7.87 -6.06
N ILE A 67 1.16 8.07 -5.81
CA ILE A 67 0.68 8.65 -4.54
C ILE A 67 1.01 7.73 -3.38
N ILE A 68 0.77 6.43 -3.51
CA ILE A 68 1.08 5.49 -2.42
C ILE A 68 2.59 5.46 -2.14
N VAL A 69 3.42 5.35 -3.17
CA VAL A 69 4.87 5.28 -2.98
C VAL A 69 5.42 6.61 -2.45
N GLU A 70 5.08 7.72 -3.09
CA GLU A 70 5.65 9.01 -2.73
C GLU A 70 5.09 9.58 -1.43
N HIS A 71 3.77 9.52 -1.24
CA HIS A 71 3.14 10.11 -0.07
C HIS A 71 3.15 9.18 1.14
N CYS A 72 2.75 7.92 0.96
CA CYS A 72 2.62 7.00 2.10
C CYS A 72 3.95 6.38 2.52
N ILE A 73 4.85 6.12 1.60
CA ILE A 73 6.14 5.47 1.90
C ILE A 73 7.25 6.50 2.05
N ASN A 74 7.40 7.42 1.09
CA ASN A 74 8.49 8.40 1.06
C ASN A 74 8.14 9.71 1.75
N HIS A 75 6.92 9.86 2.27
CA HIS A 75 6.46 11.02 3.04
C HIS A 75 6.49 12.35 2.27
N VAL A 76 6.38 12.31 0.95
CA VAL A 76 6.22 13.51 0.13
C VAL A 76 4.82 14.07 0.37
N THR A 77 4.69 15.38 0.58
CA THR A 77 3.39 15.98 0.85
C THR A 77 2.49 15.94 -0.38
N ILE A 78 1.18 15.90 -0.16
CA ILE A 78 0.22 15.99 -1.26
C ILE A 78 0.39 17.31 -2.02
N LYS A 79 0.72 18.39 -1.33
CA LYS A 79 0.98 19.68 -1.96
C LYS A 79 2.10 19.59 -3.02
N ASP A 80 3.19 18.90 -2.69
CA ASP A 80 4.30 18.75 -3.63
C ASP A 80 3.92 17.85 -4.81
N ILE A 81 3.13 16.81 -4.55
CA ILE A 81 2.66 15.92 -5.61
C ILE A 81 1.75 16.68 -6.58
N VAL A 82 0.75 17.43 -6.08
CA VAL A 82 -0.16 18.16 -6.97
C VAL A 82 0.55 19.24 -7.75
N ASN A 83 1.60 19.83 -7.21
CA ASN A 83 2.42 20.80 -7.95
C ASN A 83 3.09 20.13 -9.15
N THR A 84 3.56 18.90 -9.01
CA THR A 84 4.14 18.13 -10.11
C THR A 84 3.13 17.89 -11.23
N TYR A 85 1.88 17.57 -10.86
CA TYR A 85 0.82 17.31 -11.83
C TYR A 85 0.07 18.59 -12.26
N LYS A 86 0.40 19.75 -11.68
CA LYS A 86 -0.22 21.04 -11.96
C LYS A 86 -1.73 21.03 -11.69
N HIS A 87 -2.12 20.40 -10.60
CA HIS A 87 -3.52 20.33 -10.14
C HIS A 87 -3.71 21.05 -8.83
N SER A 88 -4.98 21.17 -8.41
CA SER A 88 -5.35 21.76 -7.12
C SER A 88 -5.14 20.79 -5.96
N GLY A 89 -5.06 21.31 -4.73
CA GLY A 89 -5.02 20.48 -3.53
C GLY A 89 -6.27 19.61 -3.38
N PHE A 90 -7.42 20.09 -3.84
CA PHE A 90 -8.67 19.33 -3.83
C PHE A 90 -8.56 18.07 -4.70
N TRP A 91 -8.02 18.22 -5.92
CA TRP A 91 -7.75 17.09 -6.81
C TRP A 91 -6.81 16.08 -6.09
N GLY A 92 -5.75 16.57 -5.48
CA GLY A 92 -4.78 15.71 -4.79
C GLY A 92 -5.38 14.93 -3.64
N THR A 93 -6.22 15.56 -2.83
CA THR A 93 -6.91 14.89 -1.73
C THR A 93 -7.85 13.80 -2.25
N ASN A 94 -8.60 14.08 -3.32
CA ASN A 94 -9.48 13.10 -3.92
C ASN A 94 -8.70 11.91 -4.49
N ARG A 95 -7.62 12.17 -5.22
CA ARG A 95 -6.79 11.10 -5.78
C ARG A 95 -6.14 10.27 -4.67
N LYS A 96 -5.70 10.90 -3.57
CA LYS A 96 -5.16 10.18 -2.43
C LYS A 96 -6.20 9.23 -1.82
N ASN A 97 -7.42 9.72 -1.59
CA ASN A 97 -8.48 8.89 -1.01
C ASN A 97 -8.83 7.71 -1.92
N GLU A 98 -8.89 7.93 -3.23
CA GLU A 98 -9.11 6.86 -4.20
C GLU A 98 -7.97 5.84 -4.19
N ALA A 99 -6.73 6.32 -4.11
CA ALA A 99 -5.55 5.44 -4.08
C ALA A 99 -5.55 4.54 -2.84
N LEU A 100 -5.89 5.10 -1.67
CA LEU A 100 -5.97 4.32 -0.43
C LEU A 100 -7.06 3.26 -0.50
N LYS A 101 -8.22 3.60 -1.06
CA LYS A 101 -9.31 2.66 -1.26
C LYS A 101 -8.92 1.54 -2.23
N SER A 102 -8.30 1.91 -3.36
CA SER A 102 -7.85 0.93 -4.34
C SER A 102 -6.81 -0.02 -3.74
N PHE A 103 -5.89 0.51 -2.94
CA PHE A 103 -4.92 -0.32 -2.24
C PHE A 103 -5.62 -1.35 -1.36
N ALA A 104 -6.58 -0.92 -0.53
CA ALA A 104 -7.29 -1.84 0.38
C ALA A 104 -7.99 -2.97 -0.39
N GLU A 105 -8.65 -2.65 -1.49
CA GLU A 105 -9.37 -3.63 -2.30
C GLU A 105 -8.44 -4.64 -2.98
N ILE A 106 -7.39 -4.15 -3.62
CA ILE A 106 -6.42 -5.00 -4.32
C ILE A 106 -5.61 -5.84 -3.33
N PHE A 107 -5.24 -5.26 -2.20
CA PHE A 107 -4.50 -5.97 -1.15
C PHE A 107 -5.26 -7.19 -0.66
N LYS A 108 -6.56 -7.05 -0.43
CA LYS A 108 -7.42 -8.18 -0.07
C LYS A 108 -7.44 -9.23 -1.17
N GLN A 109 -7.64 -8.81 -2.43
CA GLN A 109 -7.67 -9.72 -3.57
C GLN A 109 -6.36 -10.50 -3.73
N GLU A 110 -5.21 -9.84 -3.56
CA GLU A 110 -3.91 -10.50 -3.67
C GLU A 110 -3.70 -11.52 -2.57
N GLN A 111 -4.09 -11.20 -1.34
CA GLN A 111 -3.98 -12.15 -0.23
C GLN A 111 -4.80 -13.40 -0.50
N ILE A 112 -6.03 -13.26 -0.97
CA ILE A 112 -6.90 -14.39 -1.29
C ILE A 112 -6.30 -15.22 -2.42
N LYS A 113 -5.86 -14.57 -3.48
CA LYS A 113 -5.25 -15.21 -4.64
C LYS A 113 -4.02 -16.04 -4.25
N ASN A 114 -3.19 -15.51 -3.38
CA ASN A 114 -1.93 -16.12 -2.97
C ASN A 114 -2.07 -16.96 -1.70
N LYS A 115 -3.28 -17.10 -1.16
CA LYS A 115 -3.58 -17.92 0.02
C LYS A 115 -2.79 -17.50 1.26
N VAL A 116 -2.59 -16.20 1.44
CA VAL A 116 -1.96 -15.64 2.63
C VAL A 116 -3.03 -15.38 3.67
N TYR A 117 -3.07 -16.18 4.71
CA TYR A 117 -4.07 -16.12 5.76
C TYR A 117 -3.39 -16.09 7.13
N PRO A 118 -4.03 -15.49 8.13
CA PRO A 118 -5.31 -14.78 8.08
C PRO A 118 -5.24 -13.49 7.27
N LEU A 119 -6.38 -13.09 6.71
CA LEU A 119 -6.43 -11.85 5.92
C LEU A 119 -6.20 -10.64 6.80
N LEU A 120 -5.35 -9.74 6.35
CA LEU A 120 -5.23 -8.41 6.92
C LEU A 120 -6.17 -7.49 6.15
N GLU A 121 -7.18 -6.96 6.83
CA GLU A 121 -8.17 -6.07 6.23
C GLU A 121 -8.14 -4.72 6.92
N PHE A 122 -8.48 -3.69 6.15
CA PHE A 122 -8.55 -2.32 6.66
C PHE A 122 -10.00 -1.91 6.90
N GLU A 123 -10.25 -1.36 8.08
CA GLU A 123 -11.59 -0.93 8.47
C GLU A 123 -11.72 0.55 8.73
#